data_4739c393d4c2f98876b09896bf5d62e7
#
_entry.id   4739c393d4c2f98876b09896bf5d62e7
#
_cell.length_a   1.000
_cell.length_b   1.000
_cell.length_c   1.000
_cell.angle_alpha   90.00
_cell.angle_beta   90.00
_cell.angle_gamma   90.00
#
_symmetry.space_group_name_H-M   'P 1'
#
loop_
_entity.id
_entity.type
_entity.pdbx_description
1 polymer ?
#
loop_
_entity_poly.entity_id
_entity_poly.type
_entity_poly.pdbx_seq_one_letter_code
_entity_poly.pdbx_strand_id
1 'polypeptide(L)'
;MYSDDEVSIWLFQGNPNKYDILNALSDKEIGNTIHWLVKQNKYKIHKGHIVLLWMSGKEAGIYALARVECEPSLLKEPMPEKKYWLDEDKRDAENRVRLSILRRFINKPILKEELLKIPELSKLSILRQFQGTNFPVKDSEWSIIYKLM
;
A
#
# COMPACT_ATOMS: atom_id res chain seq x y z
N MET A 1 8.79 -18.94 16.67
CA MET A 1 9.60 -17.74 16.99
C MET A 1 10.01 -17.04 15.71
N TYR A 2 9.70 -15.78 15.61
CA TYR A 2 10.06 -15.00 14.42
C TYR A 2 11.52 -14.56 14.54
N SER A 3 12.29 -14.77 13.50
CA SER A 3 13.55 -14.08 13.37
C SER A 3 13.26 -12.66 12.87
N ASP A 4 14.10 -11.71 13.27
CA ASP A 4 13.98 -10.33 12.78
C ASP A 4 14.19 -10.23 11.27
N ASP A 5 14.64 -11.33 10.65
CA ASP A 5 14.88 -11.41 9.21
C ASP A 5 13.66 -11.86 8.40
N GLU A 6 12.57 -12.24 9.06
CA GLU A 6 11.35 -12.61 8.33
C GLU A 6 10.71 -11.38 7.67
N VAL A 7 10.44 -11.53 6.36
CA VAL A 7 9.76 -10.47 5.61
C VAL A 7 8.29 -10.47 6.01
N SER A 8 7.82 -9.35 6.49
CA SER A 8 6.41 -9.14 6.78
C SER A 8 5.71 -8.52 5.58
N ILE A 9 4.44 -8.81 5.48
CA ILE A 9 3.60 -8.37 4.38
C ILE A 9 2.56 -7.39 4.92
N TRP A 10 2.40 -6.27 4.24
CA TRP A 10 1.47 -5.21 4.60
C TRP A 10 0.56 -4.86 3.44
N LEU A 11 -0.58 -4.31 3.77
CA LEU A 11 -1.48 -3.69 2.81
C LEU A 11 -1.58 -2.21 3.20
N PHE A 12 -1.20 -1.33 2.30
CA PHE A 12 -1.27 0.11 2.51
C PHE A 12 -2.40 0.68 1.66
N GLN A 13 -3.32 1.36 2.33
CA GLN A 13 -4.51 1.90 1.69
C GLN A 13 -4.35 3.38 1.36
N GLY A 14 -4.86 3.76 0.17
CA GLY A 14 -5.05 5.14 -0.21
C GLY A 14 -6.49 5.38 -0.64
N ASN A 15 -6.97 6.59 -0.36
CA ASN A 15 -8.32 7.01 -0.73
C ASN A 15 -8.23 7.86 -2.01
N PRO A 16 -8.82 7.42 -3.14
CA PRO A 16 -8.73 8.16 -4.40
C PRO A 16 -9.45 9.52 -4.36
N ASN A 17 -10.31 9.75 -3.39
CA ASN A 17 -10.93 11.06 -3.19
C ASN A 17 -9.98 12.07 -2.53
N LYS A 18 -8.87 11.62 -1.97
CA LYS A 18 -7.87 12.46 -1.32
C LYS A 18 -6.56 12.52 -2.09
N TYR A 19 -6.17 11.44 -2.71
CA TYR A 19 -4.92 11.32 -3.46
C TYR A 19 -5.19 10.57 -4.76
N ASP A 20 -4.79 11.15 -5.88
CA ASP A 20 -5.02 10.58 -7.21
C ASP A 20 -4.03 9.44 -7.47
N ILE A 21 -4.31 8.28 -6.90
CA ILE A 21 -3.41 7.14 -6.87
C ILE A 21 -3.07 6.63 -8.27
N LEU A 22 -4.08 6.48 -9.12
CA LEU A 22 -3.88 5.90 -10.45
C LEU A 22 -2.96 6.75 -11.32
N ASN A 23 -3.16 8.06 -11.30
CA ASN A 23 -2.29 8.95 -12.05
C ASN A 23 -0.90 9.03 -11.44
N ALA A 24 -0.79 8.99 -10.10
CA ALA A 24 0.52 8.95 -9.45
C ALA A 24 1.30 7.68 -9.83
N LEU A 25 0.65 6.52 -9.81
CA LEU A 25 1.30 5.25 -10.18
C LEU A 25 1.68 5.19 -11.66
N SER A 26 1.02 6.00 -12.50
CA SER A 26 1.28 6.05 -13.94
C SER A 26 2.26 7.14 -14.34
N ASP A 27 2.66 8.01 -13.41
CA ASP A 27 3.51 9.17 -13.70
C ASP A 27 4.97 8.74 -13.84
N LYS A 28 5.55 9.00 -15.01
CA LYS A 28 6.95 8.66 -15.30
C LYS A 28 7.95 9.45 -14.44
N GLU A 29 7.60 10.64 -14.00
CA GLU A 29 8.46 11.43 -13.12
C GLU A 29 8.58 10.81 -11.74
N ILE A 30 7.51 10.17 -11.25
CA ILE A 30 7.53 9.41 -10.01
C ILE A 30 8.36 8.13 -10.19
N GLY A 31 8.24 7.51 -11.38
CA GLY A 31 8.99 6.31 -11.70
C GLY A 31 8.61 5.15 -10.79
N ASN A 32 9.62 4.46 -10.27
CA ASN A 32 9.42 3.26 -9.44
C ASN A 32 9.56 3.52 -7.94
N THR A 33 9.62 4.79 -7.53
CA THR A 33 9.72 5.16 -6.12
C THR A 33 8.53 6.03 -5.74
N ILE A 34 7.81 5.62 -4.71
CA ILE A 34 6.69 6.39 -4.17
C ILE A 34 6.76 6.38 -2.65
N HIS A 35 6.30 7.45 -2.02
CA HIS A 35 6.23 7.55 -0.57
C HIS A 35 4.81 7.29 -0.09
N TRP A 36 4.69 6.69 1.08
CA TRP A 36 3.37 6.35 1.61
C TRP A 36 3.29 6.64 3.09
N LEU A 37 2.14 7.14 3.52
CA LEU A 37 1.89 7.46 4.92
C LEU A 37 1.91 6.21 5.79
N VAL A 38 2.49 6.34 6.98
CA VAL A 38 2.45 5.32 8.01
C VAL A 38 1.71 5.91 9.21
N LYS A 39 0.47 5.48 9.40
CA LYS A 39 -0.41 5.94 10.47
C LYS A 39 -0.60 4.89 11.56
N GLN A 40 -0.45 3.62 11.22
CA GLN A 40 -0.53 2.50 12.16
C GLN A 40 0.71 1.64 12.02
N ASN A 41 1.04 0.89 13.06
CA ASN A 41 2.12 -0.12 13.04
C ASN A 41 3.51 0.44 12.72
N LYS A 42 3.76 1.69 13.06
CA LYS A 42 5.02 2.38 12.75
C LYS A 42 6.25 1.58 13.20
N TYR A 43 6.19 0.96 14.37
CA TYR A 43 7.33 0.23 14.93
C TYR A 43 7.42 -1.22 14.45
N LYS A 44 6.49 -1.65 13.61
CA LYS A 44 6.48 -3.01 13.06
C LYS A 44 6.80 -3.06 11.58
N ILE A 45 6.74 -1.91 10.90
CA ILE A 45 7.03 -1.80 9.48
C ILE A 45 8.52 -1.51 9.32
N HIS A 46 9.21 -2.36 8.56
CA HIS A 46 10.67 -2.25 8.41
C HIS A 46 11.10 -2.38 6.96
N LYS A 47 12.28 -1.84 6.67
CA LYS A 47 12.92 -2.00 5.36
C LYS A 47 12.96 -3.47 4.95
N GLY A 48 12.61 -3.74 3.71
CA GLY A 48 12.55 -5.08 3.13
C GLY A 48 11.17 -5.71 3.17
N HIS A 49 10.23 -5.17 3.95
CA HIS A 49 8.87 -5.67 3.99
C HIS A 49 8.16 -5.44 2.66
N ILE A 50 7.22 -6.32 2.35
CA ILE A 50 6.42 -6.24 1.12
C ILE A 50 5.12 -5.50 1.40
N VAL A 51 4.68 -4.71 0.45
CA VAL A 51 3.47 -3.89 0.56
C VAL A 51 2.58 -4.10 -0.65
N LEU A 52 1.31 -4.34 -0.37
CA LEU A 52 0.25 -4.35 -1.37
C LEU A 52 -0.41 -2.97 -1.32
N LEU A 53 -0.37 -2.22 -2.43
CA LEU A 53 -0.98 -0.89 -2.48
C LEU A 53 -2.45 -1.04 -2.84
N TRP A 54 -3.30 -0.65 -1.92
CA TRP A 54 -4.75 -0.75 -2.01
C TRP A 54 -5.37 0.61 -2.27
N MET A 55 -6.23 0.67 -3.28
CA MET A 55 -7.08 1.84 -3.50
C MET A 55 -8.46 1.54 -2.95
N SER A 56 -8.99 2.42 -2.13
CA SER A 56 -10.36 2.27 -1.61
C SER A 56 -11.38 2.82 -2.61
N GLY A 57 -12.66 2.68 -2.29
CA GLY A 57 -13.75 3.24 -3.07
C GLY A 57 -14.43 2.23 -3.98
N LYS A 58 -15.02 2.75 -5.04
CA LYS A 58 -15.89 1.97 -5.93
C LYS A 58 -15.16 0.80 -6.61
N GLU A 59 -13.91 1.01 -7.00
CA GLU A 59 -13.10 -0.01 -7.63
C GLU A 59 -12.00 -0.48 -6.69
N ALA A 60 -12.36 -0.72 -5.44
CA ALA A 60 -11.40 -1.11 -4.41
C ALA A 60 -10.65 -2.39 -4.78
N GLY A 61 -9.35 -2.39 -4.50
CA GLY A 61 -8.50 -3.53 -4.79
C GLY A 61 -7.02 -3.22 -4.70
N ILE A 62 -6.21 -4.20 -5.12
CA ILE A 62 -4.75 -4.10 -5.13
C ILE A 62 -4.30 -3.60 -6.50
N TYR A 63 -3.57 -2.50 -6.51
CA TYR A 63 -3.13 -1.85 -7.75
C TYR A 63 -1.62 -1.89 -7.97
N ALA A 64 -0.85 -2.25 -6.94
CA ALA A 64 0.59 -2.40 -7.09
C ALA A 64 1.18 -3.27 -5.99
N LEU A 65 2.32 -3.83 -6.29
CA LEU A 65 3.19 -4.55 -5.34
C LEU A 65 4.44 -3.71 -5.14
N ALA A 66 4.85 -3.52 -3.90
CA ALA A 66 5.99 -2.69 -3.57
C ALA A 66 6.80 -3.28 -2.42
N ARG A 67 7.97 -2.69 -2.18
CA ARG A 67 8.86 -3.07 -1.08
C ARG A 67 9.26 -1.83 -0.31
N VAL A 68 9.28 -1.94 1.01
CA VAL A 68 9.74 -0.86 1.90
C VAL A 68 11.24 -0.69 1.77
N GLU A 69 11.68 0.54 1.46
CA GLU A 69 13.09 0.85 1.23
C GLU A 69 13.74 1.63 2.37
N CYS A 70 12.98 2.12 3.33
CA CYS A 70 13.52 2.78 4.52
C CYS A 70 12.60 2.59 5.71
N GLU A 71 13.15 2.75 6.91
CA GLU A 71 12.34 2.74 8.13
C GLU A 71 11.39 3.94 8.15
N PRO A 72 10.19 3.81 8.76
CA PRO A 72 9.27 4.95 8.87
C PRO A 72 9.93 6.13 9.58
N SER A 73 9.81 7.30 8.99
CA SER A 73 10.35 8.54 9.54
C SER A 73 9.55 9.74 9.02
N LEU A 74 9.84 10.92 9.58
CA LEU A 74 9.24 12.14 9.10
C LEU A 74 9.84 12.51 7.75
N LEU A 75 9.06 12.34 6.70
CA LEU A 75 9.50 12.59 5.33
C LEU A 75 8.52 13.51 4.62
N LYS A 76 9.06 14.38 3.76
CA LYS A 76 8.28 15.17 2.83
C LYS A 76 8.21 14.43 1.50
N GLU A 77 7.08 14.54 0.83
CA GLU A 77 6.96 14.00 -0.51
C GLU A 77 7.66 14.90 -1.53
N PRO A 78 8.33 14.31 -2.55
CA PRO A 78 8.80 15.07 -3.70
C PRO A 78 7.65 15.71 -4.45
N MET A 79 7.91 16.80 -5.15
CA MET A 79 6.89 17.52 -5.92
C MET A 79 6.09 16.65 -6.90
N PRO A 80 6.71 15.71 -7.64
CA PRO A 80 5.93 14.85 -8.53
C PRO A 80 4.83 14.06 -7.82
N GLU A 81 5.06 13.64 -6.57
CA GLU A 81 4.03 12.92 -5.79
C GLU A 81 3.05 13.90 -5.14
N LYS A 82 3.55 15.01 -4.64
CA LYS A 82 2.79 15.98 -3.86
C LYS A 82 1.62 16.57 -4.66
N LYS A 83 1.79 16.76 -5.96
CA LYS A 83 0.75 17.36 -6.82
C LYS A 83 -0.51 16.52 -6.97
N TYR A 84 -0.44 15.23 -6.60
CA TYR A 84 -1.60 14.33 -6.72
C TYR A 84 -2.53 14.35 -5.51
N TRP A 85 -2.19 15.13 -4.47
CA TRP A 85 -3.13 15.37 -3.38
C TRP A 85 -4.27 16.26 -3.87
N LEU A 86 -5.50 15.78 -3.72
CA LEU A 86 -6.69 16.45 -4.24
C LEU A 86 -7.28 17.47 -3.28
N ASP A 87 -7.03 17.32 -1.98
CA ASP A 87 -7.40 18.32 -1.00
C ASP A 87 -6.19 19.26 -0.75
N GLU A 88 -6.47 20.41 -0.14
CA GLU A 88 -5.43 21.39 0.12
C GLU A 88 -4.68 21.15 1.42
N ASP A 89 -5.01 20.08 2.12
CA ASP A 89 -4.31 19.69 3.33
C ASP A 89 -2.92 19.17 2.95
N LYS A 90 -2.02 20.09 2.67
CA LYS A 90 -0.67 19.76 2.24
C LYS A 90 0.18 19.48 3.47
N ARG A 91 0.35 18.23 3.73
CA ARG A 91 1.19 17.78 4.82
C ARG A 91 2.64 17.87 4.40
N ASP A 92 3.38 18.77 5.05
CA ASP A 92 4.79 18.93 4.70
C ASP A 92 5.63 17.76 5.19
N ALA A 93 5.51 17.38 6.45
CA ALA A 93 6.26 16.26 6.99
C ALA A 93 5.31 15.37 7.79
N GLU A 94 5.28 14.11 7.44
CA GLU A 94 4.48 13.06 8.08
C GLU A 94 5.30 11.80 8.18
N ASN A 95 4.90 10.90 9.05
CA ASN A 95 5.52 9.59 9.06
C ASN A 95 5.22 8.88 7.73
N ARG A 96 6.25 8.59 6.99
CA ARG A 96 6.18 7.91 5.70
C ARG A 96 7.29 6.89 5.58
N VAL A 97 7.09 5.96 4.66
CA VAL A 97 8.16 5.11 4.15
C VAL A 97 8.33 5.41 2.67
N ARG A 98 9.55 5.17 2.18
CA ARG A 98 9.81 5.13 0.75
C ARG A 98 9.61 3.70 0.27
N LEU A 99 8.87 3.56 -0.83
CA LEU A 99 8.57 2.27 -1.44
C LEU A 99 9.20 2.19 -2.82
N SER A 100 9.76 1.04 -3.17
CA SER A 100 10.04 0.74 -4.56
C SER A 100 8.88 -0.06 -5.13
N ILE A 101 8.35 0.39 -6.26
CA ILE A 101 7.24 -0.27 -6.95
C ILE A 101 7.82 -1.44 -7.74
N LEU A 102 7.43 -2.66 -7.39
CA LEU A 102 7.93 -3.87 -8.03
C LEU A 102 7.06 -4.27 -9.22
N ARG A 103 5.75 -4.03 -9.11
CA ARG A 103 4.80 -4.41 -10.16
C ARG A 103 3.55 -3.55 -10.05
N ARG A 104 2.98 -3.20 -11.20
CA ARG A 104 1.74 -2.42 -11.29
C ARG A 104 0.63 -3.27 -11.88
N PHE A 105 -0.59 -3.10 -11.33
CA PHE A 105 -1.79 -3.80 -11.80
C PHE A 105 -2.86 -2.80 -12.23
N ILE A 106 -2.46 -1.65 -12.78
CA ILE A 106 -3.37 -0.53 -13.06
C ILE A 106 -4.45 -0.92 -14.06
N ASN A 107 -4.08 -1.68 -15.09
CA ASN A 107 -5.02 -2.09 -16.14
C ASN A 107 -5.86 -3.30 -15.75
N LYS A 108 -5.39 -4.10 -14.81
CA LYS A 108 -6.07 -5.29 -14.33
C LYS A 108 -5.80 -5.48 -12.84
N PRO A 109 -6.40 -4.63 -12.00
CA PRO A 109 -6.20 -4.74 -10.56
C PRO A 109 -6.82 -6.01 -9.99
N ILE A 110 -6.33 -6.43 -8.82
CA ILE A 110 -6.95 -7.51 -8.07
C ILE A 110 -8.04 -6.89 -7.22
N LEU A 111 -9.27 -7.01 -7.68
CA LEU A 111 -10.41 -6.30 -7.08
C LEU A 111 -10.87 -6.97 -5.77
N LYS A 112 -11.38 -6.13 -4.88
CA LYS A 112 -11.99 -6.56 -3.63
C LYS A 112 -13.03 -7.66 -3.86
N GLU A 113 -13.83 -7.54 -4.93
CA GLU A 113 -14.85 -8.54 -5.27
C GLU A 113 -14.26 -9.93 -5.50
N GLU A 114 -13.08 -10.00 -6.11
CA GLU A 114 -12.40 -11.28 -6.33
C GLU A 114 -11.92 -11.87 -5.01
N LEU A 115 -11.39 -11.03 -4.11
CA LEU A 115 -10.90 -11.48 -2.82
C LEU A 115 -12.03 -11.96 -1.91
N LEU A 116 -13.20 -11.32 -2.00
CA LEU A 116 -14.37 -11.70 -1.22
C LEU A 116 -14.89 -13.09 -1.56
N LYS A 117 -14.59 -13.60 -2.76
CA LYS A 117 -15.00 -14.93 -3.20
C LYS A 117 -14.10 -16.04 -2.67
N ILE A 118 -13.00 -15.70 -2.02
CA ILE A 118 -12.02 -16.67 -1.53
C ILE A 118 -12.22 -16.83 -0.02
N PRO A 119 -12.77 -17.99 0.44
CA PRO A 119 -13.07 -18.17 1.87
C PRO A 119 -11.86 -18.04 2.77
N GLU A 120 -10.68 -18.46 2.31
CA GLU A 120 -9.44 -18.39 3.08
C GLU A 120 -8.98 -16.95 3.36
N LEU A 121 -9.52 -15.97 2.64
CA LEU A 121 -9.23 -14.56 2.84
C LEU A 121 -10.29 -13.82 3.67
N SER A 122 -11.25 -14.56 4.23
CA SER A 122 -12.36 -13.95 4.98
C SER A 122 -11.91 -13.11 6.17
N LYS A 123 -10.74 -13.37 6.71
CA LYS A 123 -10.18 -12.64 7.86
C LYS A 123 -9.13 -11.59 7.46
N LEU A 124 -8.94 -11.36 6.16
CA LEU A 124 -8.03 -10.31 5.69
C LEU A 124 -8.48 -8.97 6.25
N SER A 125 -7.56 -8.25 6.89
CA SER A 125 -7.89 -7.06 7.68
C SER A 125 -8.69 -6.01 6.90
N ILE A 126 -8.29 -5.72 5.66
CA ILE A 126 -8.97 -4.69 4.84
C ILE A 126 -10.42 -5.07 4.51
N LEU A 127 -10.72 -6.36 4.45
CA LEU A 127 -12.10 -6.81 4.16
C LEU A 127 -13.02 -6.71 5.37
N ARG A 128 -12.44 -6.69 6.58
CA ARG A 128 -13.18 -6.63 7.83
C ARG A 128 -13.23 -5.23 8.41
N GLN A 129 -12.19 -4.44 8.19
CA GLN A 129 -12.04 -3.11 8.76
C GLN A 129 -11.45 -2.21 7.68
N PHE A 130 -12.28 -1.36 7.09
CA PHE A 130 -11.87 -0.52 5.98
C PHE A 130 -11.29 0.83 6.40
N GLN A 131 -11.29 1.17 7.69
CA GLN A 131 -10.67 2.39 8.19
C GLN A 131 -9.23 2.11 8.59
N GLY A 132 -8.33 2.97 8.15
CA GLY A 132 -6.90 2.86 8.43
C GLY A 132 -6.07 2.96 7.17
N THR A 133 -4.77 2.98 7.34
CA THR A 133 -3.82 3.11 6.23
C THR A 133 -2.95 1.87 6.08
N ASN A 134 -2.49 1.32 7.18
CA ASN A 134 -1.47 0.25 7.18
C ASN A 134 -2.02 -0.98 7.89
N PHE A 135 -2.21 -2.06 7.15
CA PHE A 135 -2.82 -3.31 7.63
C PHE A 135 -1.85 -4.48 7.50
N PRO A 136 -1.72 -5.32 8.53
CA PRO A 136 -0.92 -6.54 8.40
C PRO A 136 -1.61 -7.56 7.50
N VAL A 137 -0.81 -8.34 6.78
CA VAL A 137 -1.27 -9.45 5.96
C VAL A 137 -0.57 -10.70 6.46
N LYS A 138 -1.33 -11.75 6.76
CA LYS A 138 -0.75 -13.01 7.23
C LYS A 138 -0.05 -13.75 6.09
N ASP A 139 0.95 -14.55 6.41
CA ASP A 139 1.68 -15.33 5.40
C ASP A 139 0.76 -16.25 4.61
N SER A 140 -0.23 -16.84 5.29
CA SER A 140 -1.22 -17.70 4.63
C SER A 140 -2.08 -16.92 3.63
N GLU A 141 -2.41 -15.67 3.96
CA GLU A 141 -3.16 -14.77 3.07
C GLU A 141 -2.30 -14.33 1.90
N TRP A 142 -1.06 -13.99 2.17
CA TRP A 142 -0.11 -13.58 1.14
C TRP A 142 0.11 -14.67 0.10
N SER A 143 0.27 -15.92 0.53
CA SER A 143 0.49 -17.03 -0.41
C SER A 143 -0.68 -17.20 -1.38
N ILE A 144 -1.91 -16.90 -0.94
CA ILE A 144 -3.10 -16.95 -1.80
C ILE A 144 -3.11 -15.75 -2.76
N ILE A 145 -2.90 -14.56 -2.23
CA ILE A 145 -2.93 -13.31 -3.02
C ILE A 145 -1.82 -13.35 -4.09
N TYR A 146 -0.64 -13.81 -3.72
CA TYR A 146 0.49 -13.90 -4.64
C TYR A 146 0.15 -14.72 -5.90
N LYS A 147 -0.62 -15.78 -5.75
CA LYS A 147 -1.02 -16.62 -6.88
C LYS A 147 -1.98 -15.93 -7.84
N LEU A 148 -2.60 -14.83 -7.42
CA LEU A 148 -3.50 -14.06 -8.27
C LEU A 148 -2.76 -13.05 -9.15
N MET A 149 -1.47 -12.88 -8.90
CA MET A 149 -0.65 -11.89 -9.61
C MET A 149 -0.11 -12.43 -10.95
#